data_591fabe9cf8a97e93836e16f7bd9ec60
#
_entry.id   591fabe9cf8a97e93836e16f7bd9ec60
#
_cell.length_a   1.000
_cell.length_b   1.000
_cell.length_c   1.000
_cell.angle_alpha   90.00
_cell.angle_beta   90.00
_cell.angle_gamma   90.00
#
_symmetry.space_group_name_H-M   'P 1'
#
loop_
_entity.id
_entity.type
_entity.pdbx_description
1 polymer ?
#
loop_
_entity_poly.entity_id
_entity_poly.type
_entity_poly.pdbx_seq_one_letter_code
_entity_poly.pdbx_strand_id
1 'polypeptide(L)'
;MQRLDWALVRSYLAVMDAGSVSAAARATQGHQPTISRHLSELEAQLGVPLFERTGRGVTPTAAGLEVLPAARQMQAAAEALARSVTRGREATRGTVRIAVSQVVATWLLPPLVAEFQRAEPEIAIEIVSSNAVQNLLRREADIAVRMVRPEQGSLIARKLGEVGIAAWAHADYLARMGTPRTAADLTRHRLIGYDRDDAILRGFARLGVALTPAHFVVRTDDQVANGQLIVAGAGIGFAADYWAAMWPDLRRVMPELAIPPLPCWLAVHRELRANGVVKRVYDFLAEAIPARLQAASFAPEPAKPQGAKVKARVLKPKASKRRPGDLS
;
A
#
# COMPACT_ATOMS: atom_id res chain seq x y z
N MET A 1 -38.75 -10.46 -12.88
CA MET A 1 -37.39 -10.46 -12.28
C MET A 1 -37.20 -11.83 -11.64
N GLN A 2 -36.38 -12.71 -12.24
CA GLN A 2 -36.09 -14.01 -11.65
C GLN A 2 -35.35 -13.80 -10.31
N ARG A 3 -35.81 -14.51 -9.29
CA ARG A 3 -35.18 -14.47 -7.95
C ARG A 3 -33.90 -15.26 -8.01
N LEU A 4 -32.75 -14.58 -8.05
CA LEU A 4 -31.45 -15.21 -7.93
C LEU A 4 -31.27 -15.75 -6.51
N ASP A 5 -31.04 -17.05 -6.37
CA ASP A 5 -30.80 -17.68 -5.07
C ASP A 5 -29.34 -17.54 -4.64
N TRP A 6 -29.12 -17.01 -3.45
CA TRP A 6 -27.77 -16.87 -2.87
C TRP A 6 -27.01 -18.20 -2.76
N ALA A 7 -27.71 -19.31 -2.52
CA ALA A 7 -27.06 -20.63 -2.41
C ALA A 7 -26.39 -21.05 -3.73
N LEU A 8 -27.00 -20.69 -4.87
CA LEU A 8 -26.43 -20.96 -6.20
C LEU A 8 -25.17 -20.14 -6.43
N VAL A 9 -25.20 -18.83 -6.12
CA VAL A 9 -24.07 -17.92 -6.25
C VAL A 9 -22.92 -18.36 -5.34
N ARG A 10 -23.20 -18.78 -4.11
CA ARG A 10 -22.18 -19.32 -3.19
C ARG A 10 -21.49 -20.56 -3.74
N SER A 11 -22.23 -21.46 -4.35
CA SER A 11 -21.66 -22.66 -5.00
C SER A 11 -20.79 -22.31 -6.20
N TYR A 12 -21.20 -21.34 -7.01
CA TYR A 12 -20.39 -20.80 -8.09
C TYR A 12 -19.07 -20.23 -7.58
N LEU A 13 -19.09 -19.37 -6.54
CA LEU A 13 -17.89 -18.78 -5.95
C LEU A 13 -16.95 -19.86 -5.38
N ALA A 14 -17.51 -20.88 -4.72
CA ALA A 14 -16.71 -21.98 -4.20
C ALA A 14 -15.96 -22.75 -5.30
N VAL A 15 -16.57 -22.90 -6.48
CA VAL A 15 -15.93 -23.57 -7.61
C VAL A 15 -14.89 -22.67 -8.27
N MET A 16 -15.16 -21.36 -8.37
CA MET A 16 -14.18 -20.36 -8.83
C MET A 16 -12.90 -20.37 -7.99
N ASP A 17 -13.04 -20.49 -6.65
CA ASP A 17 -11.90 -20.49 -5.72
C ASP A 17 -11.15 -21.81 -5.71
N ALA A 18 -11.87 -22.94 -5.81
CA ALA A 18 -11.29 -24.27 -5.68
C ALA A 18 -10.81 -24.89 -7.01
N GLY A 19 -11.17 -24.30 -8.16
CA GLY A 19 -10.81 -24.78 -9.49
C GLY A 19 -11.46 -26.11 -9.91
N SER A 20 -12.26 -26.74 -9.03
CA SER A 20 -13.03 -27.94 -9.38
C SER A 20 -14.23 -28.13 -8.45
N VAL A 21 -15.28 -28.79 -8.97
CA VAL A 21 -16.52 -29.07 -8.22
C VAL A 21 -16.24 -29.97 -7.00
N SER A 22 -15.34 -30.94 -7.16
CA SER A 22 -14.98 -31.84 -6.06
C SER A 22 -14.18 -31.14 -4.96
N ALA A 23 -13.27 -30.22 -5.32
CA ALA A 23 -12.53 -29.44 -4.35
C ALA A 23 -13.44 -28.40 -3.64
N ALA A 24 -14.37 -27.78 -4.37
CA ALA A 24 -15.38 -26.91 -3.80
C ALA A 24 -16.28 -27.63 -2.80
N ALA A 25 -16.71 -28.85 -3.12
CA ALA A 25 -17.51 -29.68 -2.20
C ALA A 25 -16.76 -29.95 -0.89
N ARG A 26 -15.48 -30.31 -0.96
CA ARG A 26 -14.64 -30.50 0.25
C ARG A 26 -14.49 -29.20 1.05
N ALA A 27 -14.20 -28.09 0.39
CA ALA A 27 -14.00 -26.78 1.04
C ALA A 27 -15.26 -26.27 1.75
N THR A 28 -16.45 -26.55 1.19
CA THR A 28 -17.73 -26.11 1.75
C THR A 28 -18.40 -27.14 2.65
N GLN A 29 -17.75 -28.29 2.92
CA GLN A 29 -18.32 -29.45 3.65
C GLN A 29 -19.65 -29.93 3.03
N GLY A 30 -19.80 -29.74 1.73
CA GLY A 30 -20.99 -30.07 0.96
C GLY A 30 -20.80 -31.32 0.11
N HIS A 31 -21.87 -31.70 -0.63
CA HIS A 31 -21.84 -32.83 -1.56
C HIS A 31 -21.65 -32.37 -3.00
N GLN A 32 -20.75 -33.02 -3.75
CA GLN A 32 -20.47 -32.70 -5.15
C GLN A 32 -21.73 -32.65 -6.05
N PRO A 33 -22.71 -33.59 -5.94
CA PRO A 33 -23.95 -33.52 -6.73
C PRO A 33 -24.75 -32.23 -6.46
N THR A 34 -24.77 -31.75 -5.21
CA THR A 34 -25.45 -30.50 -4.84
C THR A 34 -24.83 -29.30 -5.52
N ILE A 35 -23.49 -29.19 -5.48
CA ILE A 35 -22.78 -28.09 -6.14
C ILE A 35 -22.97 -28.14 -7.65
N SER A 36 -22.87 -29.34 -8.26
CA SER A 36 -23.12 -29.49 -9.70
C SER A 36 -24.53 -29.04 -10.10
N ARG A 37 -25.56 -29.42 -9.31
CA ARG A 37 -26.95 -29.00 -9.53
C ARG A 37 -27.10 -27.48 -9.40
N HIS A 38 -26.50 -26.89 -8.35
CA HIS A 38 -26.54 -25.44 -8.14
C HIS A 38 -25.90 -24.67 -9.30
N LEU A 39 -24.79 -25.17 -9.86
CA LEU A 39 -24.17 -24.54 -11.03
C LEU A 39 -25.11 -24.61 -12.25
N SER A 40 -25.64 -25.80 -12.55
CA SER A 40 -26.57 -25.96 -13.69
C SER A 40 -27.83 -25.09 -13.55
N GLU A 41 -28.34 -24.95 -12.34
CA GLU A 41 -29.50 -24.10 -12.06
C GLU A 41 -29.15 -22.62 -12.21
N LEU A 42 -27.97 -22.16 -11.74
CA LEU A 42 -27.51 -20.79 -11.93
C LEU A 42 -27.32 -20.46 -13.41
N GLU A 43 -26.66 -21.34 -14.16
CA GLU A 43 -26.46 -21.20 -15.61
C GLU A 43 -27.79 -21.13 -16.36
N ALA A 44 -28.76 -21.96 -15.98
CA ALA A 44 -30.12 -21.92 -16.55
C ALA A 44 -30.84 -20.60 -16.22
N GLN A 45 -30.69 -20.06 -15.00
CA GLN A 45 -31.27 -18.78 -14.62
C GLN A 45 -30.63 -17.59 -15.36
N LEU A 46 -29.32 -17.65 -15.62
CA LEU A 46 -28.58 -16.59 -16.32
C LEU A 46 -28.64 -16.75 -17.84
N GLY A 47 -29.00 -17.92 -18.35
CA GLY A 47 -29.09 -18.23 -19.76
C GLY A 47 -27.73 -18.40 -20.46
N VAL A 48 -26.64 -18.51 -19.71
CA VAL A 48 -25.28 -18.65 -20.22
C VAL A 48 -24.47 -19.65 -19.38
N PRO A 49 -23.57 -20.46 -19.98
CA PRO A 49 -22.67 -21.33 -19.24
C PRO A 49 -21.61 -20.48 -18.54
N LEU A 50 -21.35 -20.78 -17.25
CA LEU A 50 -20.34 -20.12 -16.44
C LEU A 50 -19.04 -20.90 -16.37
N PHE A 51 -19.10 -22.22 -16.63
CA PHE A 51 -17.95 -23.12 -16.67
C PHE A 51 -17.95 -24.02 -17.88
N GLU A 52 -16.76 -24.33 -18.36
CA GLU A 52 -16.49 -25.38 -19.32
C GLU A 52 -15.86 -26.59 -18.62
N ARG A 53 -16.29 -27.80 -19.00
CA ARG A 53 -15.68 -29.04 -18.49
C ARG A 53 -14.42 -29.34 -19.27
N THR A 54 -13.34 -29.60 -18.55
CA THR A 54 -12.07 -30.02 -19.14
C THR A 54 -11.67 -31.39 -18.54
N GLY A 55 -10.73 -32.07 -19.17
CA GLY A 55 -10.22 -33.35 -18.65
C GLY A 55 -9.56 -33.27 -17.26
N ARG A 56 -9.29 -32.03 -16.79
CA ARG A 56 -8.65 -31.74 -15.48
C ARG A 56 -9.57 -31.06 -14.47
N GLY A 57 -10.81 -30.81 -14.80
CA GLY A 57 -11.78 -30.14 -13.93
C GLY A 57 -12.71 -29.21 -14.67
N VAL A 58 -12.93 -28.01 -14.13
CA VAL A 58 -13.75 -26.96 -14.76
C VAL A 58 -12.93 -25.68 -14.92
N THR A 59 -13.13 -24.98 -16.04
CA THR A 59 -12.51 -23.68 -16.31
C THR A 59 -13.63 -22.65 -16.49
N PRO A 60 -13.54 -21.45 -15.90
CA PRO A 60 -14.54 -20.42 -16.09
C PRO A 60 -14.58 -19.94 -17.54
N THR A 61 -15.79 -19.72 -18.06
CA THR A 61 -16.04 -19.06 -19.35
C THR A 61 -15.82 -17.55 -19.25
N ALA A 62 -15.84 -16.83 -20.36
CA ALA A 62 -15.85 -15.35 -20.36
C ALA A 62 -17.03 -14.81 -19.54
N ALA A 63 -18.24 -15.38 -19.69
CA ALA A 63 -19.42 -15.02 -18.90
C ALA A 63 -19.20 -15.34 -17.39
N GLY A 64 -18.55 -16.47 -17.08
CA GLY A 64 -18.16 -16.79 -15.70
C GLY A 64 -17.26 -15.72 -15.08
N LEU A 65 -16.25 -15.24 -15.80
CA LEU A 65 -15.37 -14.18 -15.33
C LEU A 65 -16.10 -12.82 -15.21
N GLU A 66 -17.02 -12.51 -16.10
CA GLU A 66 -17.80 -11.27 -16.06
C GLU A 66 -18.76 -11.20 -14.86
N VAL A 67 -19.37 -12.32 -14.48
CA VAL A 67 -20.27 -12.42 -13.32
C VAL A 67 -19.52 -12.36 -11.97
N LEU A 68 -18.24 -12.74 -11.94
CA LEU A 68 -17.46 -12.88 -10.71
C LEU A 68 -17.46 -11.62 -9.81
N PRO A 69 -17.27 -10.40 -10.32
CA PRO A 69 -17.30 -9.20 -9.47
C PRO A 69 -18.63 -8.99 -8.76
N ALA A 70 -19.77 -9.23 -9.46
CA ALA A 70 -21.10 -9.10 -8.87
C ALA A 70 -21.38 -10.20 -7.83
N ALA A 71 -20.96 -11.44 -8.10
CA ALA A 71 -21.08 -12.54 -7.16
C ALA A 71 -20.28 -12.30 -5.86
N ARG A 72 -19.08 -11.73 -5.97
CA ARG A 72 -18.27 -11.31 -4.80
C ARG A 72 -18.94 -10.20 -3.99
N GLN A 73 -19.62 -9.27 -4.64
CA GLN A 73 -20.40 -8.25 -3.94
C GLN A 73 -21.54 -8.87 -3.13
N MET A 74 -22.25 -9.84 -3.68
CA MET A 74 -23.30 -10.57 -2.95
C MET A 74 -22.71 -11.31 -1.74
N GLN A 75 -21.55 -11.93 -1.89
CA GLN A 75 -20.85 -12.58 -0.77
C GLN A 75 -20.56 -11.58 0.34
N ALA A 76 -19.93 -10.46 0.01
CA ALA A 76 -19.59 -9.42 0.98
C ALA A 76 -20.84 -8.86 1.70
N ALA A 77 -21.95 -8.68 0.97
CA ALA A 77 -23.22 -8.24 1.54
C ALA A 77 -23.83 -9.30 2.49
N ALA A 78 -23.78 -10.58 2.13
CA ALA A 78 -24.26 -11.67 2.98
C ALA A 78 -23.44 -11.81 4.27
N GLU A 79 -22.11 -11.68 4.17
CA GLU A 79 -21.21 -11.67 5.33
C GLU A 79 -21.45 -10.44 6.22
N ALA A 80 -21.68 -9.26 5.62
CA ALA A 80 -22.04 -8.05 6.36
C ALA A 80 -23.37 -8.20 7.11
N LEU A 81 -24.37 -8.88 6.51
CA LEU A 81 -25.63 -9.20 7.16
C LEU A 81 -25.40 -10.14 8.35
N ALA A 82 -24.64 -11.21 8.20
CA ALA A 82 -24.28 -12.12 9.29
C ALA A 82 -23.59 -11.38 10.44
N ARG A 83 -22.63 -10.49 10.14
CA ARG A 83 -21.95 -9.63 11.13
C ARG A 83 -22.93 -8.65 11.80
N SER A 84 -23.98 -8.18 11.10
CA SER A 84 -24.94 -7.24 11.66
C SER A 84 -25.85 -7.82 12.76
N VAL A 85 -26.08 -9.11 12.72
CA VAL A 85 -26.95 -9.79 13.72
C VAL A 85 -26.21 -10.00 15.06
N THR A 86 -24.88 -10.05 15.06
CA THR A 86 -24.05 -10.21 16.28
C THR A 86 -23.88 -8.91 17.08
N ARG A 87 -24.67 -7.86 16.79
CA ARG A 87 -24.51 -6.49 17.33
C ARG A 87 -25.18 -6.30 18.69
N GLY A 88 -24.44 -6.63 19.76
CA GLY A 88 -24.67 -5.96 21.04
C GLY A 88 -23.77 -4.72 21.15
N ARG A 89 -24.26 -3.58 21.60
CA ARG A 89 -23.48 -2.37 21.94
C ARG A 89 -22.33 -2.63 22.93
N GLU A 90 -22.37 -3.76 23.62
CA GLU A 90 -21.46 -4.21 24.66
C GLU A 90 -20.60 -5.42 24.24
N ALA A 91 -20.61 -5.79 22.94
CA ALA A 91 -19.80 -6.91 22.50
C ALA A 91 -18.31 -6.63 22.75
N THR A 92 -17.70 -7.50 23.56
CA THR A 92 -16.27 -7.44 23.89
C THR A 92 -15.42 -8.30 22.95
N ARG A 93 -16.05 -9.14 22.13
CA ARG A 93 -15.40 -10.08 21.20
C ARG A 93 -16.05 -10.05 19.82
N GLY A 94 -15.25 -10.32 18.79
CA GLY A 94 -15.73 -10.38 17.41
C GLY A 94 -14.59 -10.22 16.41
N THR A 95 -14.94 -10.06 15.15
CA THR A 95 -13.98 -9.85 14.07
C THR A 95 -14.21 -8.50 13.41
N VAL A 96 -13.14 -7.74 13.19
CA VAL A 96 -13.15 -6.47 12.46
C VAL A 96 -12.27 -6.58 11.23
N ARG A 97 -12.85 -6.25 10.08
CA ARG A 97 -12.18 -6.30 8.79
C ARG A 97 -11.67 -4.90 8.40
N ILE A 98 -10.37 -4.77 8.18
CA ILE A 98 -9.70 -3.50 7.88
C ILE A 98 -9.15 -3.53 6.46
N ALA A 99 -9.63 -2.62 5.59
CA ALA A 99 -9.10 -2.45 4.25
C ALA A 99 -8.00 -1.38 4.21
N VAL A 100 -6.85 -1.73 3.66
CA VAL A 100 -5.67 -0.85 3.60
C VAL A 100 -4.92 -1.04 2.26
N SER A 101 -4.02 -0.11 1.92
CA SER A 101 -3.06 -0.34 0.82
C SER A 101 -2.00 -1.36 1.23
N GLN A 102 -1.32 -1.96 0.24
CA GLN A 102 -0.24 -2.92 0.49
C GLN A 102 0.85 -2.38 1.41
N VAL A 103 1.28 -1.14 1.19
CA VAL A 103 2.31 -0.48 2.01
C VAL A 103 1.85 -0.33 3.46
N VAL A 104 0.60 0.08 3.67
CA VAL A 104 0.02 0.21 5.02
C VAL A 104 -0.12 -1.16 5.68
N ALA A 105 -0.59 -2.18 4.94
CA ALA A 105 -0.72 -3.55 5.44
C ALA A 105 0.62 -4.15 5.86
N THR A 106 1.69 -3.81 5.13
CA THR A 106 3.01 -4.41 5.36
C THR A 106 3.81 -3.69 6.45
N TRP A 107 3.71 -2.36 6.54
CA TRP A 107 4.67 -1.57 7.29
C TRP A 107 4.06 -0.73 8.43
N LEU A 108 2.89 -0.17 8.25
CA LEU A 108 2.25 0.71 9.23
C LEU A 108 1.36 -0.07 10.20
N LEU A 109 0.52 -0.95 9.68
CA LEU A 109 -0.52 -1.63 10.44
C LEU A 109 0.00 -2.74 11.39
N PRO A 110 0.99 -3.59 11.03
CA PRO A 110 1.38 -4.72 11.87
C PRO A 110 1.78 -4.38 13.31
N PRO A 111 2.64 -3.39 13.59
CA PRO A 111 2.96 -3.04 14.96
C PRO A 111 1.74 -2.53 15.75
N LEU A 112 0.80 -1.82 15.08
CA LEU A 112 -0.43 -1.34 15.71
C LEU A 112 -1.39 -2.48 16.03
N VAL A 113 -1.52 -3.45 15.12
CA VAL A 113 -2.33 -4.65 15.37
C VAL A 113 -1.75 -5.46 16.52
N ALA A 114 -0.43 -5.63 16.58
CA ALA A 114 0.22 -6.32 17.68
C ALA A 114 0.01 -5.61 19.04
N GLU A 115 -0.01 -4.29 19.05
CA GLU A 115 -0.33 -3.49 20.23
C GLU A 115 -1.80 -3.65 20.63
N PHE A 116 -2.71 -3.51 19.68
CA PHE A 116 -4.14 -3.68 19.91
C PHE A 116 -4.50 -5.06 20.44
N GLN A 117 -3.91 -6.13 19.88
CA GLN A 117 -4.17 -7.52 20.28
C GLN A 117 -3.72 -7.82 21.71
N ARG A 118 -2.72 -7.09 22.24
CA ARG A 118 -2.34 -7.22 23.67
C ARG A 118 -3.39 -6.60 24.61
N ALA A 119 -4.06 -5.54 24.16
CA ALA A 119 -5.09 -4.86 24.95
C ALA A 119 -6.47 -5.52 24.79
N GLU A 120 -6.78 -6.03 23.60
CA GLU A 120 -8.11 -6.55 23.23
C GLU A 120 -7.97 -7.93 22.55
N PRO A 121 -7.54 -8.98 23.27
CA PRO A 121 -7.24 -10.31 22.68
C PRO A 121 -8.46 -11.04 22.11
N GLU A 122 -9.67 -10.67 22.56
CA GLU A 122 -10.93 -11.25 22.09
C GLU A 122 -11.43 -10.67 20.75
N ILE A 123 -10.77 -9.64 20.23
CA ILE A 123 -11.14 -9.01 18.95
C ILE A 123 -10.19 -9.47 17.85
N ALA A 124 -10.67 -10.28 16.93
CA ALA A 124 -9.91 -10.71 15.76
C ALA A 124 -9.85 -9.58 14.71
N ILE A 125 -8.71 -9.44 14.04
CA ILE A 125 -8.50 -8.47 12.95
C ILE A 125 -8.28 -9.23 11.65
N GLU A 126 -9.08 -8.92 10.63
CA GLU A 126 -8.88 -9.36 9.24
C GLU A 126 -8.34 -8.19 8.42
N ILE A 127 -7.22 -8.38 7.73
CA ILE A 127 -6.60 -7.34 6.90
C ILE A 127 -6.88 -7.64 5.44
N VAL A 128 -7.54 -6.71 4.75
CA VAL A 128 -7.75 -6.73 3.30
C VAL A 128 -6.79 -5.75 2.66
N SER A 129 -5.75 -6.28 2.02
CA SER A 129 -4.73 -5.48 1.35
C SER A 129 -5.09 -5.28 -0.12
N SER A 130 -5.31 -4.02 -0.54
CA SER A 130 -5.59 -3.67 -1.93
C SER A 130 -5.26 -2.21 -2.22
N ASN A 131 -4.54 -1.98 -3.33
CA ASN A 131 -4.28 -0.64 -3.84
C ASN A 131 -5.46 -0.08 -4.68
N ALA A 132 -6.46 -0.89 -5.01
CA ALA A 132 -7.64 -0.44 -5.72
C ALA A 132 -8.54 0.41 -4.81
N VAL A 133 -8.79 1.66 -5.18
CA VAL A 133 -9.67 2.61 -4.44
C VAL A 133 -11.11 2.09 -4.37
N GLN A 134 -11.52 1.27 -5.32
CA GLN A 134 -12.89 0.77 -5.48
C GLN A 134 -13.36 -0.22 -4.39
N ASN A 135 -12.46 -0.83 -3.63
CA ASN A 135 -12.83 -1.89 -2.67
C ASN A 135 -13.56 -1.39 -1.41
N LEU A 136 -13.47 -0.09 -1.08
CA LEU A 136 -14.30 0.52 -0.02
C LEU A 136 -15.77 0.64 -0.39
N LEU A 137 -16.06 0.76 -1.69
CA LEU A 137 -17.41 0.90 -2.24
C LEU A 137 -18.27 -0.34 -2.03
N ARG A 138 -17.64 -1.49 -1.81
CA ARG A 138 -18.30 -2.81 -1.89
C ARG A 138 -18.66 -3.44 -0.54
N ARG A 139 -18.60 -2.71 0.58
CA ARG A 139 -18.79 -3.26 1.94
C ARG A 139 -17.85 -4.44 2.26
N GLU A 140 -16.69 -4.49 1.63
CA GLU A 140 -15.70 -5.56 1.82
C GLU A 140 -14.93 -5.42 3.14
N ALA A 141 -15.07 -4.28 3.84
CA ALA A 141 -14.42 -4.04 5.12
C ALA A 141 -15.28 -3.16 6.04
N ASP A 142 -15.06 -3.27 7.34
CA ASP A 142 -15.73 -2.48 8.37
C ASP A 142 -15.05 -1.11 8.53
N ILE A 143 -13.71 -1.09 8.48
CA ILE A 143 -12.86 0.09 8.61
C ILE A 143 -11.91 0.14 7.42
N ALA A 144 -11.51 1.34 6.99
CA ALA A 144 -10.47 1.50 6.00
C ALA A 144 -9.47 2.61 6.35
N VAL A 145 -8.19 2.38 6.01
CA VAL A 145 -7.14 3.42 6.04
C VAL A 145 -6.72 3.71 4.60
N ARG A 146 -6.84 4.98 4.19
CA ARG A 146 -6.62 5.39 2.80
C ARG A 146 -5.82 6.69 2.72
N MET A 147 -5.02 6.82 1.63
CA MET A 147 -4.24 8.03 1.32
C MET A 147 -4.98 8.98 0.37
N VAL A 148 -6.28 8.77 0.20
CA VAL A 148 -7.20 9.65 -0.52
C VAL A 148 -8.46 9.81 0.30
N ARG A 149 -9.11 10.98 0.19
CA ARG A 149 -10.38 11.23 0.89
C ARG A 149 -11.49 10.33 0.32
N PRO A 150 -12.17 9.55 1.16
CA PRO A 150 -13.38 8.84 0.72
C PRO A 150 -14.51 9.83 0.41
N GLU A 151 -15.13 9.68 -0.77
CA GLU A 151 -16.20 10.60 -1.24
C GLU A 151 -17.61 10.09 -1.01
N GLN A 152 -17.77 8.89 -0.44
CA GLN A 152 -19.04 8.22 -0.31
C GLN A 152 -19.84 8.73 0.89
N GLY A 153 -21.10 9.11 0.65
CA GLY A 153 -22.01 9.61 1.70
C GLY A 153 -22.39 8.60 2.80
N SER A 154 -22.18 7.30 2.56
CA SER A 154 -22.40 6.24 3.57
C SER A 154 -21.25 6.08 4.55
N LEU A 155 -20.10 6.72 4.29
CA LEU A 155 -18.90 6.63 5.12
C LEU A 155 -18.79 7.83 6.05
N ILE A 156 -18.29 7.58 7.26
CA ILE A 156 -17.75 8.59 8.16
C ILE A 156 -16.24 8.53 7.97
N ALA A 157 -15.64 9.63 7.50
CA ALA A 157 -14.22 9.74 7.27
C ALA A 157 -13.59 10.79 8.19
N ARG A 158 -12.48 10.44 8.84
CA ARG A 158 -11.65 11.31 9.67
C ARG A 158 -10.26 11.42 9.07
N LYS A 159 -9.77 12.65 8.86
CA LYS A 159 -8.36 12.87 8.51
C LYS A 159 -7.51 12.58 9.75
N LEU A 160 -6.55 11.68 9.63
CA LEU A 160 -5.63 11.31 10.71
C LEU A 160 -4.34 12.13 10.71
N GLY A 161 -3.97 12.66 9.57
CA GLY A 161 -2.74 13.41 9.38
C GLY A 161 -2.27 13.36 7.94
N GLU A 162 -0.99 13.57 7.76
CA GLU A 162 -0.30 13.53 6.49
C GLU A 162 0.88 12.57 6.53
N VAL A 163 1.08 11.85 5.44
CA VAL A 163 2.21 10.95 5.25
C VAL A 163 3.24 11.69 4.41
N GLY A 164 4.36 12.02 5.00
CA GLY A 164 5.50 12.60 4.27
C GLY A 164 6.03 11.61 3.23
N ILE A 165 6.31 12.12 2.04
CA ILE A 165 6.94 11.37 0.96
C ILE A 165 8.26 12.04 0.64
N ALA A 166 9.33 11.27 0.53
CA ALA A 166 10.64 11.80 0.16
C ALA A 166 11.35 10.87 -0.84
N ALA A 167 12.43 11.38 -1.42
CA ALA A 167 13.35 10.61 -2.22
C ALA A 167 14.35 9.88 -1.30
N TRP A 168 14.52 8.59 -1.50
CA TRP A 168 15.35 7.72 -0.68
C TRP A 168 16.31 6.88 -1.52
N ALA A 169 17.50 6.62 -1.00
CA ALA A 169 18.48 5.71 -1.59
C ALA A 169 19.27 5.01 -0.48
N HIS A 170 19.77 3.81 -0.78
CA HIS A 170 20.68 3.09 0.11
C HIS A 170 22.05 3.78 0.15
N ALA A 171 22.70 3.80 1.31
CA ALA A 171 23.99 4.44 1.50
C ALA A 171 25.07 3.91 0.52
N ASP A 172 25.10 2.61 0.28
CA ASP A 172 26.05 2.00 -0.66
C ASP A 172 25.81 2.44 -2.12
N TYR A 173 24.55 2.66 -2.50
CA TYR A 173 24.24 3.22 -3.81
C TYR A 173 24.82 4.63 -3.94
N LEU A 174 24.61 5.47 -2.92
CA LEU A 174 25.14 6.84 -2.90
C LEU A 174 26.67 6.89 -2.84
N ALA A 175 27.29 5.94 -2.16
CA ALA A 175 28.76 5.82 -2.13
C ALA A 175 29.34 5.54 -3.53
N ARG A 176 28.65 4.74 -4.35
CA ARG A 176 29.09 4.41 -5.72
C ARG A 176 28.75 5.48 -6.75
N MET A 177 27.57 6.10 -6.64
CA MET A 177 27.02 6.95 -7.70
C MET A 177 27.02 8.45 -7.35
N GLY A 178 27.43 8.79 -6.13
CA GLY A 178 27.32 10.15 -5.60
C GLY A 178 25.92 10.46 -5.08
N THR A 179 25.79 11.61 -4.42
CA THR A 179 24.52 12.10 -3.88
C THR A 179 23.99 13.24 -4.75
N PRO A 180 22.78 13.14 -5.31
CA PRO A 180 22.19 14.23 -6.09
C PRO A 180 21.93 15.44 -5.19
N ARG A 181 22.21 16.63 -5.69
CA ARG A 181 22.01 17.90 -4.98
C ARG A 181 20.83 18.70 -5.51
N THR A 182 20.47 18.48 -6.75
CA THR A 182 19.36 19.16 -7.44
C THR A 182 18.46 18.14 -8.12
N ALA A 183 17.22 18.51 -8.39
CA ALA A 183 16.29 17.67 -9.12
C ALA A 183 16.82 17.32 -10.55
N ALA A 184 17.62 18.18 -11.17
CA ALA A 184 18.23 17.93 -12.46
C ALA A 184 19.29 16.81 -12.39
N ASP A 185 19.97 16.63 -11.26
CA ASP A 185 20.96 15.56 -11.10
C ASP A 185 20.34 14.17 -11.20
N LEU A 186 19.05 14.03 -10.93
CA LEU A 186 18.32 12.76 -11.02
C LEU A 186 18.37 12.14 -12.42
N THR A 187 18.55 12.95 -13.48
CA THR A 187 18.70 12.45 -14.85
C THR A 187 19.98 11.62 -15.04
N ARG A 188 20.93 11.71 -14.11
CA ARG A 188 22.20 10.96 -14.11
C ARG A 188 22.19 9.78 -13.14
N HIS A 189 21.12 9.64 -12.36
CA HIS A 189 20.95 8.56 -11.40
C HIS A 189 20.02 7.48 -11.93
N ARG A 190 20.12 6.28 -11.36
CA ARG A 190 19.18 5.19 -11.58
C ARG A 190 17.93 5.45 -10.75
N LEU A 191 16.78 5.60 -11.38
CA LEU A 191 15.52 5.82 -10.70
C LEU A 191 14.71 4.53 -10.64
N ILE A 192 13.96 4.36 -9.57
CA ILE A 192 12.97 3.31 -9.37
C ILE A 192 11.61 4.00 -9.39
N GLY A 193 10.68 3.51 -10.20
CA GLY A 193 9.39 4.16 -10.37
C GLY A 193 8.24 3.20 -10.62
N TYR A 194 7.11 3.77 -11.04
CA TYR A 194 5.90 3.03 -11.36
C TYR A 194 5.85 2.70 -12.85
N ASP A 195 5.11 1.64 -13.21
CA ASP A 195 4.95 1.22 -14.59
C ASP A 195 3.78 1.95 -15.26
N ARG A 196 2.61 1.97 -14.63
CA ARG A 196 1.38 2.58 -15.16
C ARG A 196 1.10 3.95 -14.57
N ASP A 197 1.50 4.18 -13.31
CA ASP A 197 1.29 5.47 -12.64
C ASP A 197 2.41 6.46 -13.02
N ASP A 198 2.01 7.56 -13.65
CA ASP A 198 2.90 8.63 -14.08
C ASP A 198 3.05 9.77 -13.03
N ALA A 199 2.60 9.56 -11.79
CA ALA A 199 2.61 10.58 -10.74
C ALA A 199 4.00 11.19 -10.52
N ILE A 200 5.05 10.35 -10.56
CA ILE A 200 6.44 10.83 -10.43
C ILE A 200 6.80 11.71 -11.62
N LEU A 201 6.50 11.29 -12.83
CA LEU A 201 6.79 12.05 -14.05
C LEU A 201 6.08 13.41 -14.04
N ARG A 202 4.79 13.42 -13.70
CA ARG A 202 4.02 14.67 -13.57
C ARG A 202 4.54 15.57 -12.47
N GLY A 203 4.95 14.99 -11.34
CA GLY A 203 5.55 15.74 -10.23
C GLY A 203 6.81 16.48 -10.67
N PHE A 204 7.74 15.79 -11.31
CA PHE A 204 8.98 16.40 -11.79
C PHE A 204 8.78 17.38 -12.94
N ALA A 205 7.85 17.13 -13.84
CA ALA A 205 7.51 18.08 -14.90
C ALA A 205 7.07 19.45 -14.34
N ARG A 206 6.33 19.48 -13.21
CA ARG A 206 5.95 20.71 -12.51
C ARG A 206 7.15 21.43 -11.89
N LEU A 207 8.23 20.74 -11.61
CA LEU A 207 9.50 21.28 -11.12
C LEU A 207 10.44 21.67 -12.27
N GLY A 208 10.00 21.58 -13.52
CA GLY A 208 10.81 21.89 -14.71
C GLY A 208 11.84 20.81 -15.05
N VAL A 209 11.75 19.61 -14.48
CA VAL A 209 12.63 18.50 -14.77
C VAL A 209 11.94 17.48 -15.66
N ALA A 210 12.40 17.31 -16.87
CA ALA A 210 11.84 16.38 -17.85
C ALA A 210 12.38 14.96 -17.63
N LEU A 211 11.76 14.23 -16.69
CA LEU A 211 11.98 12.78 -16.57
C LEU A 211 11.14 12.05 -17.62
N THR A 212 11.70 11.00 -18.16
CA THR A 212 11.03 10.07 -19.08
C THR A 212 11.06 8.65 -18.51
N PRO A 213 10.24 7.72 -19.01
CA PRO A 213 10.32 6.32 -18.60
C PRO A 213 11.72 5.69 -18.72
N ALA A 214 12.56 6.19 -19.65
CA ALA A 214 13.93 5.71 -19.84
C ALA A 214 14.89 6.01 -18.67
N HIS A 215 14.57 6.96 -17.80
CA HIS A 215 15.36 7.25 -16.59
C HIS A 215 15.13 6.22 -15.47
N PHE A 216 14.05 5.43 -15.56
CA PHE A 216 13.73 4.43 -14.55
C PHE A 216 14.31 3.07 -14.97
N VAL A 217 15.30 2.62 -14.23
CA VAL A 217 15.97 1.32 -14.49
C VAL A 217 15.08 0.13 -14.07
N VAL A 218 14.17 0.36 -13.12
CA VAL A 218 13.15 -0.59 -12.71
C VAL A 218 11.83 0.16 -12.54
N ARG A 219 10.74 -0.44 -13.05
CA ARG A 219 9.38 0.07 -12.90
C ARG A 219 8.48 -1.03 -12.38
N THR A 220 7.69 -0.73 -11.36
CA THR A 220 6.70 -1.65 -10.79
C THR A 220 5.61 -0.87 -10.06
N ASP A 221 4.35 -1.27 -10.26
CA ASP A 221 3.22 -0.73 -9.52
C ASP A 221 3.04 -1.42 -8.15
N ASP A 222 3.82 -2.46 -7.88
CA ASP A 222 3.91 -3.06 -6.55
C ASP A 222 4.78 -2.18 -5.65
N GLN A 223 4.14 -1.46 -4.74
CA GLN A 223 4.82 -0.51 -3.85
C GLN A 223 5.73 -1.20 -2.82
N VAL A 224 5.46 -2.46 -2.48
CA VAL A 224 6.32 -3.25 -1.57
C VAL A 224 7.60 -3.64 -2.30
N ALA A 225 7.48 -4.16 -3.53
CA ALA A 225 8.63 -4.45 -4.39
C ALA A 225 9.45 -3.18 -4.68
N ASN A 226 8.79 -2.04 -4.96
CA ASN A 226 9.46 -0.75 -5.16
C ASN A 226 10.31 -0.37 -3.94
N GLY A 227 9.76 -0.46 -2.73
CA GLY A 227 10.50 -0.21 -1.49
C GLY A 227 11.69 -1.15 -1.31
N GLN A 228 11.52 -2.45 -1.56
CA GLN A 228 12.63 -3.42 -1.46
C GLN A 228 13.77 -3.16 -2.44
N LEU A 229 13.46 -2.65 -3.64
CA LEU A 229 14.48 -2.25 -4.60
C LEU A 229 15.33 -1.06 -4.11
N ILE A 230 14.70 -0.11 -3.39
CA ILE A 230 15.42 1.01 -2.75
C ILE A 230 16.35 0.47 -1.67
N VAL A 231 15.87 -0.41 -0.80
CA VAL A 231 16.65 -1.06 0.27
C VAL A 231 17.81 -1.88 -0.30
N ALA A 232 17.59 -2.58 -1.41
CA ALA A 232 18.63 -3.34 -2.10
C ALA A 232 19.68 -2.47 -2.82
N GLY A 233 19.54 -1.13 -2.82
CA GLY A 233 20.47 -0.22 -3.46
C GLY A 233 20.42 -0.24 -4.98
N ALA A 234 19.29 -0.56 -5.58
CA ALA A 234 19.09 -0.56 -7.03
C ALA A 234 19.09 0.86 -7.62
N GLY A 235 18.67 1.87 -6.83
CA GLY A 235 18.59 3.24 -7.28
C GLY A 235 17.94 4.17 -6.25
N ILE A 236 17.50 5.34 -6.72
CA ILE A 236 16.73 6.32 -5.96
C ILE A 236 15.25 6.06 -6.23
N GLY A 237 14.45 5.95 -5.18
CA GLY A 237 12.99 5.81 -5.26
C GLY A 237 12.28 6.79 -4.32
N PHE A 238 10.94 6.79 -4.40
CA PHE A 238 10.08 7.71 -3.64
C PHE A 238 9.19 6.89 -2.72
N ALA A 239 9.28 7.16 -1.41
CA ALA A 239 8.58 6.37 -0.41
C ALA A 239 8.22 7.19 0.82
N ALA A 240 7.31 6.65 1.64
CA ALA A 240 6.84 7.26 2.86
C ALA A 240 7.93 7.32 3.94
N ASP A 241 7.96 8.43 4.68
CA ASP A 241 8.92 8.65 5.76
C ASP A 241 8.83 7.55 6.83
N TYR A 242 7.60 7.12 7.22
CA TYR A 242 7.41 6.07 8.23
C TYR A 242 7.97 4.70 7.81
N TRP A 243 8.01 4.44 6.50
CA TRP A 243 8.63 3.24 5.97
C TRP A 243 10.15 3.34 6.00
N ALA A 244 10.69 4.48 5.53
CA ALA A 244 12.13 4.69 5.46
C ALA A 244 12.80 4.66 6.84
N ALA A 245 12.10 5.13 7.88
CA ALA A 245 12.58 5.10 9.27
C ALA A 245 12.88 3.68 9.80
N MET A 246 12.38 2.64 9.15
CA MET A 246 12.64 1.24 9.51
C MET A 246 13.99 0.72 8.98
N TRP A 247 14.65 1.48 8.10
CA TRP A 247 15.84 1.05 7.40
C TRP A 247 17.01 1.99 7.69
N PRO A 248 17.92 1.65 8.62
CA PRO A 248 18.99 2.56 9.07
C PRO A 248 19.99 2.94 7.97
N ASP A 249 20.08 2.14 6.91
CA ASP A 249 20.98 2.40 5.79
C ASP A 249 20.37 3.25 4.67
N LEU A 250 19.10 3.59 4.77
CA LEU A 250 18.48 4.53 3.85
C LEU A 250 18.88 5.97 4.21
N ARG A 251 19.10 6.74 3.16
CA ARG A 251 19.39 8.17 3.25
C ARG A 251 18.36 8.94 2.44
N ARG A 252 17.83 9.98 3.06
CA ARG A 252 17.00 10.95 2.35
C ARG A 252 17.90 11.75 1.41
N VAL A 253 17.53 11.81 0.14
CA VAL A 253 18.23 12.62 -0.85
C VAL A 253 17.40 13.83 -1.21
N MET A 254 18.07 14.96 -1.48
CA MET A 254 17.41 16.24 -1.79
C MET A 254 16.31 16.60 -0.76
N PRO A 255 16.63 16.84 0.50
CA PRO A 255 15.65 17.12 1.55
C PRO A 255 14.81 18.37 1.28
N GLU A 256 15.32 19.31 0.47
CA GLU A 256 14.63 20.51 -0.02
C GLU A 256 13.63 20.24 -1.16
N LEU A 257 13.60 19.01 -1.72
CA LEU A 257 12.63 18.64 -2.73
C LEU A 257 11.23 18.55 -2.10
N ALA A 258 10.39 19.54 -2.39
CA ALA A 258 9.03 19.62 -1.87
C ALA A 258 8.12 18.63 -2.61
N ILE A 259 7.98 17.43 -2.07
CA ILE A 259 6.99 16.45 -2.52
C ILE A 259 5.73 16.63 -1.66
N PRO A 260 4.56 16.87 -2.27
CA PRO A 260 3.32 17.01 -1.51
C PRO A 260 3.05 15.76 -0.66
N PRO A 261 2.76 15.89 0.64
CA PRO A 261 2.42 14.76 1.48
C PRO A 261 1.06 14.16 1.08
N LEU A 262 0.86 12.90 1.40
CA LEU A 262 -0.40 12.22 1.16
C LEU A 262 -1.30 12.32 2.39
N PRO A 263 -2.59 12.71 2.25
CA PRO A 263 -3.50 12.73 3.38
C PRO A 263 -3.84 11.31 3.82
N CYS A 264 -3.73 11.03 5.12
CA CYS A 264 -4.15 9.75 5.70
C CYS A 264 -5.56 9.88 6.27
N TRP A 265 -6.46 9.01 5.84
CA TRP A 265 -7.87 8.99 6.24
C TRP A 265 -8.24 7.67 6.86
N LEU A 266 -9.02 7.72 7.94
CA LEU A 266 -9.69 6.59 8.54
C LEU A 266 -11.18 6.69 8.22
N ALA A 267 -11.75 5.65 7.65
CA ALA A 267 -13.15 5.60 7.27
C ALA A 267 -13.85 4.38 7.84
N VAL A 268 -15.14 4.55 8.16
CA VAL A 268 -16.01 3.50 8.68
C VAL A 268 -17.42 3.71 8.11
N HIS A 269 -18.15 2.64 7.84
CA HIS A 269 -19.56 2.76 7.48
C HIS A 269 -20.37 3.35 8.64
N ARG A 270 -21.25 4.30 8.33
CA ARG A 270 -22.08 5.00 9.34
C ARG A 270 -22.84 4.03 10.24
N GLU A 271 -23.41 2.97 9.67
CA GLU A 271 -24.14 1.92 10.38
C GLU A 271 -23.25 1.13 11.34
N LEU A 272 -21.94 0.99 11.04
CA LEU A 272 -21.00 0.22 11.84
C LEU A 272 -20.36 1.04 12.96
N ARG A 273 -20.41 2.38 12.89
CA ARG A 273 -19.79 3.27 13.88
C ARG A 273 -20.28 3.04 15.32
N ALA A 274 -21.53 2.56 15.48
CA ALA A 274 -22.13 2.25 16.77
C ALA A 274 -21.88 0.80 17.25
N ASN A 275 -21.24 -0.06 16.42
CA ASN A 275 -20.87 -1.41 16.82
C ASN A 275 -19.70 -1.35 17.81
N GLY A 276 -19.83 -1.94 19.01
CA GLY A 276 -18.87 -1.84 20.09
C GLY A 276 -17.46 -2.34 19.69
N VAL A 277 -17.37 -3.45 18.96
CA VAL A 277 -16.09 -4.05 18.51
C VAL A 277 -15.43 -3.15 17.45
N VAL A 278 -16.19 -2.73 16.43
CA VAL A 278 -15.71 -1.84 15.38
C VAL A 278 -15.29 -0.49 15.95
N LYS A 279 -16.04 0.03 16.93
CA LYS A 279 -15.73 1.30 17.59
C LYS A 279 -14.39 1.24 18.32
N ARG A 280 -14.09 0.16 19.05
CA ARG A 280 -12.82 0.00 19.77
C ARG A 280 -11.61 0.01 18.81
N VAL A 281 -11.69 -0.78 17.74
CA VAL A 281 -10.63 -0.80 16.71
C VAL A 281 -10.50 0.56 16.03
N TYR A 282 -11.63 1.20 15.69
CA TYR A 282 -11.62 2.52 15.05
C TYR A 282 -10.98 3.58 15.96
N ASP A 283 -11.39 3.65 17.23
CA ASP A 283 -10.90 4.64 18.18
C ASP A 283 -9.41 4.43 18.46
N PHE A 284 -8.95 3.18 18.63
CA PHE A 284 -7.54 2.86 18.74
C PHE A 284 -6.73 3.32 17.51
N LEU A 285 -7.17 2.98 16.30
CA LEU A 285 -6.47 3.39 15.07
C LEU A 285 -6.47 4.90 14.88
N ALA A 286 -7.55 5.59 15.32
CA ALA A 286 -7.68 7.04 15.24
C ALA A 286 -6.68 7.80 16.12
N GLU A 287 -6.14 7.16 17.16
CA GLU A 287 -5.11 7.69 18.06
C GLU A 287 -3.71 7.19 17.68
N ALA A 288 -3.57 5.90 17.42
CA ALA A 288 -2.28 5.26 17.22
C ALA A 288 -1.62 5.61 15.87
N ILE A 289 -2.42 5.74 14.78
CA ILE A 289 -1.86 6.09 13.46
C ILE A 289 -1.23 7.49 13.46
N PRO A 290 -1.91 8.58 13.93
CA PRO A 290 -1.29 9.89 14.00
C PRO A 290 0.01 9.91 14.82
N ALA A 291 0.02 9.25 15.98
CA ALA A 291 1.22 9.15 16.82
C ALA A 291 2.38 8.47 16.08
N ARG A 292 2.08 7.39 15.33
CA ARG A 292 3.09 6.68 14.54
C ARG A 292 3.62 7.51 13.38
N LEU A 293 2.76 8.24 12.68
CA LEU A 293 3.17 9.12 11.58
C LEU A 293 4.03 10.27 12.07
N GLN A 294 3.70 10.88 13.21
CA GLN A 294 4.48 11.95 13.82
C GLN A 294 5.86 11.48 14.29
N ALA A 295 5.94 10.32 14.94
CA ALA A 295 7.21 9.74 15.40
C ALA A 295 8.17 9.39 14.26
N ALA A 296 7.63 9.13 13.06
CA ALA A 296 8.40 8.79 11.87
C ALA A 296 8.65 9.99 10.95
N SER A 297 8.16 11.19 11.29
CA SER A 297 8.43 12.38 10.50
C SER A 297 9.89 12.76 10.63
N PHE A 298 10.64 12.73 9.53
CA PHE A 298 11.98 13.28 9.48
C PHE A 298 11.86 14.80 9.52
N ALA A 299 12.24 15.41 10.64
CA ALA A 299 12.48 16.86 10.66
C ALA A 299 13.53 17.19 9.60
N PRO A 300 13.37 18.25 8.79
CA PRO A 300 14.42 18.67 7.88
C PRO A 300 15.68 18.90 8.73
N GLU A 301 16.78 18.21 8.41
CA GLU A 301 18.07 18.54 9.00
C GLU A 301 18.30 20.04 8.79
N PRO A 302 18.61 20.83 9.84
CA PRO A 302 18.88 22.23 9.63
C PRO A 302 20.03 22.34 8.65
N ALA A 303 19.82 23.08 7.55
CA ALA A 303 20.82 23.30 6.53
C ALA A 303 22.14 23.70 7.18
N LYS A 304 23.17 22.87 7.07
CA LYS A 304 24.52 23.23 7.55
C LYS A 304 24.88 24.53 6.86
N PRO A 305 25.28 25.58 7.59
CA PRO A 305 25.59 26.86 6.99
C PRO A 305 26.70 26.67 5.96
N GLN A 306 26.36 26.91 4.69
CA GLN A 306 27.34 27.02 3.62
C GLN A 306 28.19 28.25 3.91
N GLY A 307 29.49 28.04 4.20
CA GLY A 307 30.41 29.15 4.19
C GLY A 307 31.40 29.22 5.35
N ALA A 308 32.23 28.23 5.53
CA ALA A 308 33.59 28.53 6.02
C ALA A 308 34.48 28.74 4.79
N LYS A 309 34.70 30.00 4.44
CA LYS A 309 35.72 30.42 3.47
C LYS A 309 37.05 29.81 3.96
N VAL A 310 37.54 28.79 3.26
CA VAL A 310 38.95 28.34 3.43
C VAL A 310 39.80 29.51 2.98
N LYS A 311 40.38 30.23 3.93
CA LYS A 311 41.43 31.22 3.65
C LYS A 311 42.59 30.43 3.05
N ALA A 312 42.81 30.61 1.77
CA ALA A 312 44.01 30.14 1.05
C ALA A 312 45.25 30.69 1.74
N ARG A 313 45.99 29.83 2.40
CA ARG A 313 47.29 30.12 2.97
C ARG A 313 48.27 30.23 1.82
N VAL A 314 48.53 31.48 1.38
CA VAL A 314 49.56 31.78 0.38
C VAL A 314 50.92 31.39 0.97
N LEU A 315 51.48 30.28 0.49
CA LEU A 315 52.87 29.87 0.72
C LEU A 315 53.78 30.84 -0.07
N LYS A 316 54.48 31.72 0.63
CA LYS A 316 55.55 32.54 0.04
C LYS A 316 56.69 31.60 -0.40
N PRO A 317 57.28 31.79 -1.61
CA PRO A 317 58.41 31.01 -2.06
C PRO A 317 59.65 31.37 -1.24
N LYS A 318 60.35 30.34 -0.71
CA LYS A 318 61.67 30.49 -0.08
C LYS A 318 62.66 30.94 -1.12
N ALA A 319 63.27 32.12 -0.93
CA ALA A 319 64.37 32.61 -1.71
C ALA A 319 65.62 31.70 -1.51
N SER A 320 66.11 31.16 -2.62
CA SER A 320 67.36 30.41 -2.67
C SER A 320 68.55 31.44 -2.57
N LYS A 321 69.29 31.40 -1.46
CA LYS A 321 70.60 32.08 -1.36
C LYS A 321 71.61 31.26 -2.15
N ARG A 322 72.06 31.76 -3.32
CA ARG A 322 73.28 31.34 -3.92
C ARG A 322 74.47 31.90 -3.14
N ARG A 323 75.36 31.05 -2.72
CA ARG A 323 76.72 31.47 -2.28
C ARG A 323 77.61 31.54 -3.49
N PRO A 324 78.49 32.57 -3.58
CA PRO A 324 79.52 32.67 -4.56
C PRO A 324 80.86 32.06 -4.05
N GLY A 325 81.67 31.52 -4.98
CA GLY A 325 83.11 31.21 -4.79
C GLY A 325 83.39 29.74 -4.53
N ASP A 326 83.99 28.98 -5.43
CA ASP A 326 85.46 29.06 -5.61
C ASP A 326 85.90 28.45 -6.96
N LEU A 327 86.77 29.18 -7.53
CA LEU A 327 87.66 28.76 -8.59
C LEU A 327 88.75 27.81 -8.07
N SER A 328 88.91 26.67 -8.70
CA SER A 328 90.21 26.15 -9.14
C SER A 328 90.02 24.90 -10.00
#